data_6212a26186fb7e8c47313ebdbe37f5ef
#
_entry.id   6212a26186fb7e8c47313ebdbe37f5ef
#
_cell.length_a   1.000
_cell.length_b   1.000
_cell.length_c   1.000
_cell.angle_alpha   90.00
_cell.angle_beta   90.00
_cell.angle_gamma   90.00
#
_symmetry.space_group_name_H-M   'P 1'
#
loop_
_entity.id
_entity.type
_entity.pdbx_description
1 polymer ?
#
loop_
_entity_poly.entity_id
_entity_poly.type
_entity_poly.pdbx_seq_one_letter_code
_entity_poly.pdbx_strand_id
1 'polypeptide(L)'
;MVTDPIADFLTRIRNAQLAGHRIVEIPASNLKKRMTEILYNQGYILKYKFEDDTKQGLIKIALKYDAQTKQPAIHSLERISRPGLRQYSKPNEFRRVKNGLGIAIISTSRGVLTDKEAKSQNVGGEVLCYIY
;
A
#
# COMPACT_ATOMS: atom_id res chain seq x y z
N MET A 1 -19.47 6.30 13.33
CA MET A 1 -18.17 5.61 13.33
C MET A 1 -17.43 5.92 12.05
N VAL A 2 -16.19 6.35 12.18
CA VAL A 2 -15.33 6.62 11.02
C VAL A 2 -14.58 5.33 10.67
N THR A 3 -14.71 4.89 9.41
CA THR A 3 -14.00 3.71 8.92
C THR A 3 -12.83 4.13 8.04
N ASP A 4 -11.73 3.39 8.12
CA ASP A 4 -10.55 3.62 7.30
C ASP A 4 -10.12 2.30 6.66
N PRO A 5 -10.64 1.98 5.46
CA PRO A 5 -10.28 0.73 4.77
C PRO A 5 -8.79 0.63 4.44
N ILE A 6 -8.13 1.75 4.21
CA ILE A 6 -6.69 1.76 3.91
C ILE A 6 -5.90 1.39 5.17
N ALA A 7 -6.25 1.96 6.33
CA ALA A 7 -5.62 1.61 7.59
C ALA A 7 -5.82 0.12 7.90
N ASP A 8 -7.02 -0.41 7.65
CA ASP A 8 -7.32 -1.83 7.81
C ASP A 8 -6.45 -2.69 6.90
N PHE A 9 -6.29 -2.28 5.63
CA PHE A 9 -5.43 -2.97 4.66
C PHE A 9 -3.99 -3.06 5.17
N LEU A 10 -3.44 -1.93 5.62
CA LEU A 10 -2.07 -1.88 6.13
C LEU A 10 -1.91 -2.69 7.41
N THR A 11 -2.89 -2.64 8.29
CA THR A 11 -2.87 -3.37 9.56
C THR A 11 -2.92 -4.88 9.34
N ARG A 12 -3.74 -5.36 8.40
CA ARG A 12 -3.82 -6.78 8.08
C ARG A 12 -2.49 -7.32 7.58
N ILE A 13 -1.81 -6.56 6.70
CA ILE A 13 -0.48 -6.93 6.22
C ILE A 13 0.52 -6.95 7.37
N ARG A 14 0.54 -5.89 8.19
CA ARG A 14 1.45 -5.77 9.33
C ARG A 14 1.28 -6.93 10.31
N ASN A 15 0.04 -7.24 10.67
CA ASN A 15 -0.24 -8.32 11.61
C ASN A 15 0.12 -9.69 11.04
N ALA A 16 -0.13 -9.92 9.76
CA ALA A 16 0.25 -11.16 9.09
C ALA A 16 1.77 -11.36 9.09
N GLN A 17 2.52 -10.28 8.86
CA GLN A 17 3.99 -10.33 8.91
C GLN A 17 4.52 -10.60 10.31
N LEU A 18 3.91 -9.97 11.32
CA LEU A 18 4.30 -10.21 12.72
C LEU A 18 4.07 -11.66 13.13
N ALA A 19 3.01 -12.28 12.61
CA ALA A 19 2.69 -13.68 12.88
C ALA A 19 3.44 -14.66 11.98
N GLY A 20 4.18 -14.17 10.98
CA GLY A 20 4.93 -15.00 10.05
C GLY A 20 4.07 -15.73 9.03
N HIS A 21 2.87 -15.24 8.75
CA HIS A 21 1.99 -15.87 7.77
C HIS A 21 2.54 -15.71 6.35
N ARG A 22 2.35 -16.71 5.52
CA ARG A 22 2.76 -16.67 4.10
C ARG A 22 1.74 -15.92 3.25
N ILE A 23 0.46 -16.04 3.58
CA ILE A 23 -0.63 -15.47 2.80
C ILE A 23 -1.54 -14.69 3.72
N VAL A 24 -1.97 -13.52 3.26
CA VAL A 24 -2.99 -12.71 3.93
C VAL A 24 -4.16 -12.51 2.98
N GLU A 25 -5.38 -12.60 3.51
CA GLU A 25 -6.61 -12.36 2.76
C GLU A 25 -7.25 -11.07 3.23
N ILE A 26 -7.64 -10.23 2.27
CA ILE A 26 -8.19 -8.90 2.56
C ILE A 26 -9.44 -8.70 1.70
N PRO A 27 -10.55 -8.19 2.28
CA PRO A 27 -11.71 -7.83 1.46
C PRO A 27 -11.32 -6.80 0.39
N ALA A 28 -11.78 -7.04 -0.84
CA ALA A 28 -11.34 -6.27 -2.00
C ALA A 28 -12.08 -4.94 -2.15
N SER A 29 -11.41 -3.98 -2.76
CA SER A 29 -11.98 -2.77 -3.35
C SER A 29 -11.04 -2.35 -4.47
N ASN A 30 -11.50 -1.47 -5.36
CA ASN A 30 -10.67 -1.02 -6.48
C ASN A 30 -9.39 -0.34 -5.97
N LEU A 31 -9.51 0.47 -4.93
CA LEU A 31 -8.36 1.13 -4.33
C LEU A 31 -7.35 0.13 -3.75
N LYS A 32 -7.83 -0.85 -2.99
CA LYS A 32 -6.97 -1.87 -2.39
C LYS A 32 -6.30 -2.75 -3.44
N LYS A 33 -7.01 -3.08 -4.52
CA LYS A 33 -6.44 -3.81 -5.65
C LYS A 33 -5.28 -3.04 -6.27
N ARG A 34 -5.45 -1.74 -6.49
CA ARG A 34 -4.41 -0.92 -7.08
C ARG A 34 -3.20 -0.80 -6.13
N MET A 35 -3.45 -0.65 -4.83
CA MET A 35 -2.37 -0.63 -3.84
C MET A 35 -1.58 -1.95 -3.85
N THR A 36 -2.28 -3.07 -3.99
CA THR A 36 -1.66 -4.40 -4.08
C THR A 36 -0.77 -4.51 -5.32
N GLU A 37 -1.24 -4.04 -6.47
CA GLU A 37 -0.46 -4.02 -7.70
C GLU A 37 0.81 -3.18 -7.55
N ILE A 38 0.72 -2.04 -6.88
CA ILE A 38 1.88 -1.19 -6.60
C ILE A 38 2.89 -1.93 -5.72
N LEU A 39 2.43 -2.59 -4.66
CA LEU A 39 3.31 -3.37 -3.79
C LEU A 39 4.05 -4.46 -4.57
N TYR A 40 3.35 -5.13 -5.47
CA TYR A 40 3.95 -6.15 -6.32
C TYR A 40 4.99 -5.55 -7.27
N ASN A 41 4.64 -4.47 -7.94
CA ASN A 41 5.53 -3.83 -8.92
C ASN A 41 6.79 -3.26 -8.26
N GLN A 42 6.71 -2.86 -7.01
CA GLN A 42 7.85 -2.34 -6.26
C GLN A 42 8.65 -3.44 -5.56
N GLY A 43 8.23 -4.69 -5.68
CA GLY A 43 8.98 -5.82 -5.14
C GLY A 43 8.76 -6.09 -3.65
N TYR A 44 7.70 -5.56 -3.06
CA TYR A 44 7.42 -5.74 -1.64
C TYR A 44 6.69 -7.03 -1.30
N ILE A 45 6.00 -7.62 -2.29
CA ILE A 45 5.28 -8.89 -2.11
C ILE A 45 5.67 -9.85 -3.22
N LEU A 46 5.49 -11.16 -2.98
CA LEU A 46 5.84 -12.19 -3.96
C LEU A 46 4.86 -12.25 -5.11
N LYS A 47 3.57 -12.29 -4.80
CA LYS A 47 2.50 -12.35 -5.78
C LYS A 47 1.18 -12.03 -5.12
N TYR A 48 0.16 -11.85 -5.93
CA TYR A 48 -1.19 -11.59 -5.46
C TYR A 48 -2.20 -12.25 -6.39
N LYS A 49 -3.42 -12.40 -5.88
CA LYS A 49 -4.54 -12.94 -6.65
C LYS A 49 -5.81 -12.23 -6.19
N PHE A 50 -6.66 -11.89 -7.16
CA PHE A 50 -7.98 -11.36 -6.89
C PHE A 50 -9.00 -12.46 -7.11
N GLU A 51 -9.84 -12.73 -6.10
CA GLU A 51 -10.90 -13.73 -6.19
C GLU A 51 -12.25 -13.07 -6.03
N ASP A 52 -13.21 -13.49 -6.85
CA ASP A 52 -14.58 -13.03 -6.71
C ASP A 52 -15.27 -13.84 -5.62
N ASP A 53 -16.09 -13.17 -4.83
CA ASP A 53 -17.01 -13.83 -3.91
C ASP A 53 -18.42 -13.28 -4.16
N THR A 54 -19.37 -13.65 -3.34
CA THR A 54 -20.76 -13.21 -3.53
C THR A 54 -21.00 -11.75 -3.12
N LYS A 55 -19.98 -11.08 -2.58
CA LYS A 55 -20.11 -9.71 -2.07
C LYS A 55 -19.17 -8.75 -2.82
N GLN A 56 -17.94 -8.61 -2.36
CA GLN A 56 -17.01 -7.60 -2.87
C GLN A 56 -15.73 -8.19 -3.43
N GLY A 57 -15.48 -9.47 -3.20
CA GLY A 57 -14.26 -10.12 -3.62
C GLY A 57 -13.20 -10.13 -2.53
N LEU A 58 -12.14 -10.91 -2.78
CA LEU A 58 -11.01 -11.06 -1.87
C LEU A 58 -9.71 -10.79 -2.61
N ILE A 59 -8.77 -10.19 -1.90
CA ILE A 59 -7.38 -10.05 -2.35
C ILE A 59 -6.55 -11.03 -1.53
N LYS A 60 -5.84 -11.93 -2.19
CA LYS A 60 -4.88 -12.82 -1.55
C LYS A 60 -3.48 -12.32 -1.88
N ILE A 61 -2.68 -12.06 -0.86
CA ILE A 61 -1.32 -11.56 -1.00
C ILE A 61 -0.35 -12.58 -0.44
N ALA A 62 0.61 -13.01 -1.26
CA ALA A 62 1.72 -13.84 -0.79
C ALA A 62 2.83 -12.91 -0.31
N LEU A 63 3.09 -12.93 0.99
CA LEU A 63 4.06 -12.05 1.63
C LEU A 63 5.49 -12.53 1.33
N LYS A 64 6.42 -11.59 1.33
CA LYS A 64 7.82 -11.83 0.99
C LYS A 64 8.69 -11.70 2.22
N TYR A 65 9.49 -12.73 2.48
CA TYR A 65 10.43 -12.76 3.60
C TYR A 65 11.83 -13.11 3.09
N ASP A 66 12.84 -12.62 3.81
CA ASP A 66 14.21 -13.03 3.53
C ASP A 66 14.39 -14.51 3.90
N ALA A 67 15.03 -15.29 3.03
CA ALA A 67 15.19 -16.72 3.21
C ALA A 67 16.07 -17.08 4.41
N GLN A 68 17.03 -16.23 4.73
CA GLN A 68 17.99 -16.47 5.82
C GLN A 68 17.54 -15.85 7.14
N THR A 69 17.24 -14.55 7.13
CA THR A 69 16.92 -13.81 8.36
C THR A 69 15.45 -13.93 8.76
N LYS A 70 14.57 -14.36 7.85
CA LYS A 70 13.11 -14.42 8.03
C LYS A 70 12.46 -13.06 8.22
N GLN A 71 13.19 -11.98 7.95
CA GLN A 71 12.63 -10.63 8.03
C GLN A 71 11.71 -10.34 6.85
N PRO A 72 10.56 -9.67 7.07
CA PRO A 72 9.67 -9.32 5.96
C PRO A 72 10.30 -8.26 5.05
N ALA A 73 9.94 -8.31 3.77
CA ALA A 73 10.40 -7.32 2.80
C ALA A 73 9.86 -5.93 3.10
N ILE A 74 8.66 -5.85 3.66
CA ILE A 74 8.09 -4.59 4.11
C ILE A 74 8.49 -4.35 5.57
N HIS A 75 9.28 -3.30 5.80
CA HIS A 75 9.72 -2.95 7.15
C HIS A 75 8.74 -2.02 7.85
N SER A 76 8.06 -1.16 7.11
CA SER A 76 7.13 -0.18 7.69
C SER A 76 5.98 0.11 6.75
N LEU A 77 4.79 0.24 7.34
CA LEU A 77 3.54 0.62 6.67
C LEU A 77 2.91 1.72 7.52
N GLU A 78 2.99 2.96 7.04
CA GLU A 78 2.51 4.11 7.80
C GLU A 78 1.36 4.81 7.07
N ARG A 79 0.21 4.90 7.74
CA ARG A 79 -0.94 5.64 7.24
C ARG A 79 -0.70 7.13 7.43
N ILE A 80 -0.78 7.92 6.35
CA ILE A 80 -0.52 9.36 6.39
C ILE A 80 -1.83 10.15 6.39
N SER A 81 -2.57 10.14 5.28
CA SER A 81 -3.86 10.83 5.19
C SER A 81 -4.92 9.98 5.88
N ARG A 82 -5.71 10.58 6.75
CA ARG A 82 -6.73 9.89 7.52
C ARG A 82 -8.09 10.55 7.30
N PRO A 83 -9.21 9.84 7.49
CA PRO A 83 -10.52 10.43 7.30
C PRO A 83 -10.75 11.72 8.11
N GLY A 84 -10.19 11.80 9.32
CA GLY A 84 -10.31 12.99 10.17
C GLY A 84 -9.29 14.07 9.89
N LEU A 85 -8.25 13.78 9.10
CA LEU A 85 -7.20 14.74 8.78
C LEU A 85 -6.56 14.35 7.44
N ARG A 86 -7.13 14.88 6.35
CA ARG A 86 -6.64 14.61 5.01
C ARG A 86 -5.32 15.34 4.74
N GLN A 87 -4.39 14.66 4.09
CA GLN A 87 -3.06 15.16 3.75
C GLN A 87 -2.88 15.17 2.25
N TYR A 88 -2.62 16.34 1.67
CA TYR A 88 -2.43 16.50 0.22
C TYR A 88 -1.04 17.08 -0.06
N SER A 89 -0.50 16.79 -1.22
CA SER A 89 0.79 17.31 -1.64
C SER A 89 0.78 17.64 -3.11
N LYS A 90 1.53 18.69 -3.48
CA LYS A 90 1.79 19.06 -4.87
C LYS A 90 2.89 18.16 -5.44
N PRO A 91 2.99 18.05 -6.79
CA PRO A 91 3.97 17.10 -7.39
C PRO A 91 5.43 17.37 -7.03
N ASN A 92 5.78 18.62 -6.77
CA ASN A 92 7.14 19.00 -6.42
C ASN A 92 7.41 19.05 -4.90
N GLU A 93 6.43 18.68 -4.11
CA GLU A 93 6.50 18.77 -2.64
C GLU A 93 6.41 17.41 -1.95
N PHE A 94 6.42 16.30 -2.72
CA PHE A 94 6.36 14.97 -2.12
C PHE A 94 7.60 14.71 -1.28
N ARG A 95 7.34 14.27 -0.03
CA ARG A 95 8.41 13.87 0.87
C ARG A 95 9.04 12.56 0.38
N ARG A 96 10.35 12.50 0.36
CA ARG A 96 11.08 11.28 0.00
C ARG A 96 11.03 10.29 1.16
N VAL A 97 10.54 9.09 0.91
CA VAL A 97 10.47 8.02 1.91
C VAL A 97 11.81 7.29 1.96
N LYS A 98 12.48 7.29 3.12
CA LYS A 98 13.79 6.65 3.28
C LYS A 98 14.79 7.06 2.21
N ASN A 99 14.92 8.36 1.94
CA ASN A 99 15.80 8.91 0.89
C ASN A 99 15.56 8.30 -0.50
N GLY A 100 14.31 7.95 -0.79
CA GLY A 100 13.92 7.37 -2.07
C GLY A 100 13.99 5.85 -2.14
N LEU A 101 14.36 5.17 -1.07
CA LEU A 101 14.37 3.70 -1.02
C LEU A 101 12.98 3.13 -0.80
N GLY A 102 12.10 3.89 -0.16
CA GLY A 102 10.71 3.52 0.02
C GLY A 102 9.80 4.23 -0.97
N ILE A 103 8.49 4.07 -0.80
CA ILE A 103 7.48 4.70 -1.65
C ILE A 103 6.42 5.39 -0.82
N ALA A 104 5.80 6.42 -1.41
CA ALA A 104 4.52 6.94 -0.97
C ALA A 104 3.48 6.52 -2.00
N ILE A 105 2.29 6.15 -1.55
CA ILE A 105 1.17 5.86 -2.44
C ILE A 105 0.25 7.08 -2.42
N ILE A 106 -0.01 7.62 -3.61
CA ILE A 106 -0.72 8.88 -3.79
C ILE A 106 -2.01 8.63 -4.57
N SER A 107 -3.13 9.15 -4.09
CA SER A 107 -4.39 9.14 -4.83
C SER A 107 -4.48 10.43 -5.63
N THR A 108 -4.46 10.31 -6.96
CA THR A 108 -4.46 11.45 -7.87
C THR A 108 -5.66 11.41 -8.82
N SER A 109 -5.85 12.48 -9.58
CA SER A 109 -6.87 12.52 -10.63
C SER A 109 -6.60 11.52 -11.75
N ARG A 110 -5.38 11.02 -11.85
CA ARG A 110 -4.97 10.00 -12.84
C ARG A 110 -4.89 8.61 -12.26
N GLY A 111 -5.48 8.41 -11.09
CA GLY A 111 -5.49 7.13 -10.40
C GLY A 111 -4.54 7.09 -9.21
N VAL A 112 -4.35 5.90 -8.66
CA VAL A 112 -3.47 5.67 -7.52
C VAL A 112 -2.08 5.38 -8.04
N LEU A 113 -1.12 6.22 -7.66
CA LEU A 113 0.25 6.20 -8.17
C LEU A 113 1.26 6.19 -7.03
N THR A 114 2.51 5.81 -7.34
CA THR A 114 3.61 6.07 -6.42
C THR A 114 4.00 7.55 -6.50
N ASP A 115 4.76 8.02 -5.49
CA ASP A 115 5.29 9.38 -5.49
C ASP A 115 6.13 9.68 -6.73
N LYS A 116 6.94 8.72 -7.17
CA LYS A 116 7.78 8.86 -8.36
C LYS A 116 6.95 8.98 -9.63
N GLU A 117 5.92 8.14 -9.77
CA GLU A 117 5.01 8.20 -10.92
C GLU A 117 4.22 9.51 -10.94
N ALA A 118 3.70 9.94 -9.78
CA ALA A 118 2.94 11.19 -9.68
C ALA A 118 3.82 12.40 -10.02
N LYS A 119 5.06 12.42 -9.55
CA LYS A 119 6.02 13.47 -9.87
C LYS A 119 6.33 13.49 -11.36
N SER A 120 6.55 12.32 -11.97
CA SER A 120 6.82 12.18 -13.39
C SER A 120 5.67 12.70 -14.24
N GLN A 121 4.43 12.47 -13.81
CA GLN A 121 3.24 12.95 -14.52
C GLN A 121 2.84 14.37 -14.12
N ASN A 122 3.58 14.99 -13.20
CA ASN A 122 3.34 16.34 -12.70
C ASN A 122 1.93 16.49 -12.11
N VAL A 123 1.50 15.50 -11.32
CA VAL A 123 0.22 15.52 -10.63
C VAL A 123 0.42 15.38 -9.13
N GLY A 124 -0.33 16.17 -8.37
CA GLY A 124 -0.39 16.03 -6.92
C GLY A 124 -1.61 15.24 -6.49
N GLY A 125 -1.76 15.01 -5.22
CA GLY A 125 -2.91 14.32 -4.70
C GLY A 125 -2.83 14.04 -3.21
N GLU A 126 -3.71 13.16 -2.77
CA GLU A 126 -3.79 12.75 -1.38
C GLU A 126 -2.72 11.70 -1.09
N VAL A 127 -1.88 11.97 -0.09
CA VAL A 127 -0.81 11.05 0.33
C VAL A 127 -1.44 10.00 1.26
N LEU A 128 -1.64 8.80 0.74
CA LEU A 128 -2.34 7.74 1.47
C LEU A 128 -1.46 7.10 2.54
N CYS A 129 -0.25 6.70 2.17
CA CYS A 129 0.63 5.99 3.10
C CYS A 129 2.08 6.05 2.61
N TYR A 130 3.00 5.75 3.55
CA TYR A 130 4.41 5.51 3.25
C TYR A 130 4.72 4.04 3.50
N ILE A 131 5.53 3.44 2.63
CA ILE A 131 5.95 2.03 2.71
C ILE A 131 7.45 1.95 2.44
N TYR A 132 8.15 1.22 3.30
CA TYR A 132 9.54 0.89 3.04
C TYR A 132 9.94 -0.43 3.66
#